data_ad644510096603f26026aa9037c723f4
#
_entry.id   ad644510096603f26026aa9037c723f4
#
_cell.length_a   1.000
_cell.length_b   1.000
_cell.length_c   1.000
_cell.angle_alpha   90.00
_cell.angle_beta   90.00
_cell.angle_gamma   90.00
#
_symmetry.space_group_name_H-M   'P 1'
#
loop_
_entity.id
_entity.type
_entity.pdbx_description
1 polymer ?
#
loop_
_entity_poly.entity_id
_entity_poly.type
_entity_poly.pdbx_seq_one_letter_code
_entity_poly.pdbx_strand_id
1 'polypeptide(L)'
;MYHSNFQGDQTILSELDISAFYWINTHFQSRIFLKFMQLISIKQNFLWPGIVCLVIFLWLKKMRGLALVLATAISVSISDFLGATLKELIARDRPCHVLSHVEGIANCSNSFSFPSNHAINSFTFATIITRAYKNFAFILYISALLIGYSRVYLGVHYPTDVLSGALCGALIGYMGYKYFYLKILGLFKNKFPTLTNHELVETKISNH
;
A
#
# COMPACT_ATOMS: atom_id res chain seq x y z
N MET A 1 -16.85 -9.80 37.05
CA MET A 1 -16.71 -11.06 36.26
C MET A 1 -16.62 -10.84 34.76
N TYR A 2 -16.10 -9.66 34.27
CA TYR A 2 -16.02 -9.33 32.82
C TYR A 2 -14.56 -9.17 32.29
N HIS A 3 -13.55 -9.31 33.15
CA HIS A 3 -12.14 -9.13 32.76
C HIS A 3 -11.45 -10.40 32.24
N SER A 4 -11.97 -11.58 32.43
CA SER A 4 -11.32 -12.84 32.05
C SER A 4 -11.49 -13.19 30.55
N ASN A 5 -12.56 -12.75 29.91
CA ASN A 5 -12.80 -13.08 28.49
C ASN A 5 -11.97 -12.21 27.51
N PHE A 6 -11.58 -11.01 27.92
CA PHE A 6 -10.82 -10.10 27.03
C PHE A 6 -9.34 -10.50 26.88
N GLN A 7 -8.73 -11.05 27.94
CA GLN A 7 -7.36 -11.56 27.89
C GLN A 7 -7.25 -12.89 27.13
N GLY A 8 -8.25 -13.77 27.25
CA GLY A 8 -8.29 -15.04 26.48
C GLY A 8 -8.43 -14.82 24.99
N ASP A 9 -9.20 -13.82 24.58
CA ASP A 9 -9.43 -13.51 23.16
C ASP A 9 -8.20 -12.88 22.51
N GLN A 10 -7.44 -12.07 23.22
CA GLN A 10 -6.16 -11.50 22.74
C GLN A 10 -5.06 -12.56 22.55
N THR A 11 -5.01 -13.58 23.39
CA THR A 11 -4.06 -14.70 23.25
C THR A 11 -4.40 -15.56 22.04
N ILE A 12 -5.65 -15.87 21.78
CA ILE A 12 -6.11 -16.65 20.63
C ILE A 12 -5.80 -15.92 19.32
N LEU A 13 -6.10 -14.63 19.22
CA LEU A 13 -5.80 -13.84 18.02
C LEU A 13 -4.29 -13.75 17.75
N SER A 14 -3.48 -13.62 18.81
CA SER A 14 -2.02 -13.61 18.66
C SER A 14 -1.47 -14.99 18.21
N GLU A 15 -2.02 -16.08 18.74
CA GLU A 15 -1.63 -17.45 18.35
C GLU A 15 -2.00 -17.74 16.89
N LEU A 16 -3.20 -17.34 16.45
CA LEU A 16 -3.63 -17.48 15.04
C LEU A 16 -2.74 -16.65 14.11
N ASP A 17 -2.38 -15.44 14.50
CA ASP A 17 -1.52 -14.57 13.69
C ASP A 17 -0.10 -15.14 13.57
N ILE A 18 0.45 -15.67 14.66
CA ILE A 18 1.76 -16.35 14.68
C ILE A 18 1.72 -17.65 13.85
N SER A 19 0.65 -18.44 13.96
CA SER A 19 0.48 -19.68 13.20
C SER A 19 0.38 -19.39 11.70
N ALA A 20 -0.42 -18.37 11.32
CA ALA A 20 -0.54 -17.93 9.93
C ALA A 20 0.78 -17.33 9.42
N PHE A 21 1.53 -16.61 10.28
CA PHE A 21 2.87 -16.13 9.95
C PHE A 21 3.80 -17.28 9.60
N TYR A 22 3.93 -18.28 10.47
CA TYR A 22 4.81 -19.44 10.21
C TYR A 22 4.38 -20.21 8.95
N TRP A 23 3.07 -20.40 8.76
CA TRP A 23 2.57 -21.06 7.55
C TRP A 23 3.02 -20.33 6.27
N ILE A 24 2.92 -19.01 6.22
CA ILE A 24 3.36 -18.20 5.07
C ILE A 24 4.89 -18.18 4.96
N ASN A 25 5.58 -18.00 6.10
CA ASN A 25 7.02 -17.81 6.13
C ASN A 25 7.81 -19.08 5.79
N THR A 26 7.29 -20.27 6.15
CA THR A 26 8.01 -21.54 5.94
C THR A 26 7.61 -22.30 4.67
N HIS A 27 6.39 -22.04 4.13
CA HIS A 27 5.92 -22.70 2.93
C HIS A 27 6.47 -22.04 1.66
N PHE A 28 6.69 -22.85 0.64
CA PHE A 28 7.18 -22.41 -0.68
C PHE A 28 8.57 -21.76 -0.65
N GLN A 29 9.41 -22.14 0.31
CA GLN A 29 10.79 -21.68 0.39
C GLN A 29 11.61 -22.21 -0.80
N SER A 30 11.85 -21.35 -1.79
CA SER A 30 12.76 -21.62 -2.89
C SER A 30 13.63 -20.39 -3.14
N ARG A 31 14.86 -20.60 -3.63
CA ARG A 31 15.79 -19.50 -3.94
C ARG A 31 15.21 -18.50 -4.95
N ILE A 32 14.46 -18.99 -5.94
CA ILE A 32 13.87 -18.15 -6.98
C ILE A 32 12.75 -17.31 -6.37
N PHE A 33 11.86 -17.93 -5.59
CA PHE A 33 10.73 -17.25 -4.97
C PHE A 33 11.19 -16.23 -3.92
N LEU A 34 12.22 -16.57 -3.12
CA LEU A 34 12.82 -15.64 -2.17
C LEU A 34 13.39 -14.40 -2.88
N LYS A 35 14.17 -14.56 -3.96
CA LYS A 35 14.69 -13.44 -4.74
C LYS A 35 13.57 -12.58 -5.33
N PHE A 36 12.51 -13.21 -5.82
CA PHE A 36 11.33 -12.49 -6.34
C PHE A 36 10.65 -11.68 -5.24
N MET A 37 10.42 -12.26 -4.05
CA MET A 37 9.81 -11.54 -2.92
C MET A 37 10.71 -10.39 -2.42
N GLN A 38 12.02 -10.58 -2.40
CA GLN A 38 12.98 -9.51 -2.11
C GLN A 38 12.91 -8.40 -3.16
N LEU A 39 12.86 -8.75 -4.45
CA LEU A 39 12.78 -7.79 -5.56
C LEU A 39 11.57 -6.86 -5.41
N ILE A 40 10.38 -7.42 -5.18
CA ILE A 40 9.14 -6.63 -5.07
C ILE A 40 9.01 -5.86 -3.75
N SER A 41 9.76 -6.28 -2.72
CA SER A 41 9.77 -5.63 -1.40
C SER A 41 10.69 -4.41 -1.34
N ILE A 42 11.66 -4.28 -2.23
CA ILE A 42 12.65 -3.20 -2.22
C ILE A 42 12.15 -2.04 -3.09
N LYS A 43 11.77 -0.93 -2.44
CA LYS A 43 11.24 0.27 -3.13
C LYS A 43 12.19 0.84 -4.18
N GLN A 44 13.50 0.78 -3.95
CA GLN A 44 14.53 1.32 -4.84
C GLN A 44 14.52 0.67 -6.23
N ASN A 45 14.14 -0.61 -6.33
CA ASN A 45 14.08 -1.31 -7.61
C ASN A 45 13.05 -0.71 -8.58
N PHE A 46 12.04 -0.03 -8.04
CA PHE A 46 10.96 0.58 -8.83
C PHE A 46 11.12 2.08 -9.04
N LEU A 47 12.20 2.68 -8.52
CA LEU A 47 12.38 4.14 -8.60
C LEU A 47 12.50 4.62 -10.05
N TRP A 48 13.46 4.09 -10.81
CA TRP A 48 13.68 4.51 -12.19
C TRP A 48 12.53 4.12 -13.13
N PRO A 49 12.02 2.86 -13.13
CA PRO A 49 10.84 2.53 -13.91
C PRO A 49 9.63 3.39 -13.52
N GLY A 50 9.46 3.66 -12.23
CA GLY A 50 8.39 4.52 -11.73
C GLY A 50 8.48 5.96 -12.22
N ILE A 51 9.68 6.55 -12.25
CA ILE A 51 9.90 7.90 -12.80
C ILE A 51 9.55 7.93 -14.29
N VAL A 52 10.01 6.97 -15.07
CA VAL A 52 9.68 6.90 -16.51
C VAL A 52 8.18 6.78 -16.73
N CYS A 53 7.51 5.88 -16.01
CA CYS A 53 6.05 5.74 -16.07
C CYS A 53 5.33 7.03 -15.66
N LEU A 54 5.81 7.72 -14.62
CA LEU A 54 5.26 9.00 -14.18
C LEU A 54 5.36 10.08 -15.24
N VAL A 55 6.52 10.23 -15.89
CA VAL A 55 6.73 11.21 -16.96
C VAL A 55 5.79 10.93 -18.12
N ILE A 56 5.72 9.68 -18.59
CA ILE A 56 4.81 9.27 -19.66
C ILE A 56 3.35 9.54 -19.26
N PHE A 57 2.96 9.18 -18.03
CA PHE A 57 1.62 9.41 -17.53
C PHE A 57 1.25 10.89 -17.50
N LEU A 58 2.14 11.75 -17.00
CA LEU A 58 1.93 13.20 -16.97
C LEU A 58 1.84 13.79 -18.39
N TRP A 59 2.66 13.31 -19.31
CA TRP A 59 2.61 13.73 -20.72
C TRP A 59 1.27 13.36 -21.37
N LEU A 60 0.79 12.12 -21.14
CA LEU A 60 -0.47 11.64 -21.71
C LEU A 60 -1.72 12.23 -21.03
N LYS A 61 -1.69 12.43 -19.72
CA LYS A 61 -2.88 12.83 -18.92
C LYS A 61 -2.87 14.29 -18.47
N LYS A 62 -1.82 15.04 -18.81
CA LYS A 62 -1.71 16.50 -18.58
C LYS A 62 -2.23 16.95 -17.23
N MET A 63 -3.20 17.86 -17.17
CA MET A 63 -3.76 18.41 -15.92
C MET A 63 -4.47 17.37 -15.06
N ARG A 64 -5.15 16.40 -15.65
CA ARG A 64 -5.79 15.30 -14.90
C ARG A 64 -4.74 14.39 -14.27
N GLY A 65 -3.68 14.09 -15.01
CA GLY A 65 -2.54 13.33 -14.51
C GLY A 65 -1.86 14.06 -13.35
N LEU A 66 -1.61 15.36 -13.49
CA LEU A 66 -1.01 16.18 -12.44
C LEU A 66 -1.89 16.22 -11.18
N ALA A 67 -3.20 16.42 -11.33
CA ALA A 67 -4.12 16.40 -10.19
C ALA A 67 -4.08 15.05 -9.44
N LEU A 68 -4.02 13.93 -10.18
CA LEU A 68 -3.96 12.62 -9.59
C LEU A 68 -2.62 12.36 -8.88
N VAL A 69 -1.52 12.78 -9.47
CA VAL A 69 -0.18 12.66 -8.87
C VAL A 69 -0.09 13.47 -7.58
N LEU A 70 -0.56 14.71 -7.57
CA LEU A 70 -0.57 15.55 -6.37
C LEU A 70 -1.45 14.94 -5.27
N ALA A 71 -2.66 14.50 -5.61
CA ALA A 71 -3.56 13.85 -4.65
C ALA A 71 -2.96 12.55 -4.09
N THR A 72 -2.30 11.76 -4.94
CA THR A 72 -1.62 10.53 -4.51
C THR A 72 -0.45 10.84 -3.59
N ALA A 73 0.38 11.83 -3.92
CA ALA A 73 1.49 12.25 -3.07
C ALA A 73 1.02 12.71 -1.68
N ILE A 74 -0.02 13.54 -1.61
CA ILE A 74 -0.63 13.98 -0.34
C ILE A 74 -1.15 12.76 0.44
N SER A 75 -1.87 11.85 -0.21
CA SER A 75 -2.46 10.68 0.44
C SER A 75 -1.39 9.71 0.97
N VAL A 76 -0.30 9.47 0.22
CA VAL A 76 0.81 8.63 0.66
C VAL A 76 1.57 9.28 1.82
N SER A 77 1.75 10.60 1.81
CA SER A 77 2.34 11.33 2.96
C SER A 77 1.50 11.19 4.24
N ILE A 78 0.17 11.26 4.11
CA ILE A 78 -0.75 10.99 5.22
C ILE A 78 -0.64 9.53 5.68
N SER A 79 -0.51 8.59 4.75
CA SER A 79 -0.31 7.17 5.04
C SER A 79 0.98 6.90 5.83
N ASP A 80 2.08 7.51 5.41
CA ASP A 80 3.37 7.37 6.09
C ASP A 80 3.32 7.99 7.50
N PHE A 81 2.72 9.17 7.64
CA PHE A 81 2.54 9.82 8.94
C PHE A 81 1.68 8.97 9.90
N LEU A 82 0.52 8.50 9.43
CA LEU A 82 -0.36 7.65 10.21
C LEU A 82 0.34 6.33 10.59
N GLY A 83 1.01 5.69 9.64
CA GLY A 83 1.75 4.46 9.90
C GLY A 83 2.87 4.64 10.92
N ALA A 84 3.62 5.75 10.86
CA ALA A 84 4.65 6.08 11.85
C ALA A 84 4.04 6.29 13.24
N THR A 85 2.97 7.08 13.33
CA THR A 85 2.28 7.35 14.60
C THR A 85 1.73 6.07 15.23
N LEU A 86 1.05 5.21 14.45
CA LEU A 86 0.50 3.96 14.96
C LEU A 86 1.60 2.98 15.41
N LYS A 87 2.76 2.99 14.77
CA LYS A 87 3.91 2.17 15.20
C LYS A 87 4.35 2.50 16.62
N GLU A 88 4.52 3.78 16.91
CA GLU A 88 4.93 4.23 18.25
C GLU A 88 3.83 4.01 19.31
N LEU A 89 2.55 4.14 18.93
CA LEU A 89 1.43 3.95 19.86
C LEU A 89 1.21 2.47 20.23
N ILE A 90 1.36 1.55 19.26
CA ILE A 90 1.06 0.13 19.46
C ILE A 90 2.32 -0.63 19.91
N ALA A 91 3.50 -0.17 19.46
CA ALA A 91 4.82 -0.68 19.83
C ALA A 91 4.95 -2.22 19.73
N ARG A 92 4.39 -2.82 18.66
CA ARG A 92 4.45 -4.26 18.43
C ARG A 92 5.81 -4.65 17.86
N ASP A 93 6.49 -5.59 18.51
CA ASP A 93 7.75 -6.13 18.01
C ASP A 93 7.56 -6.92 16.70
N ARG A 94 8.62 -6.93 15.87
CA ARG A 94 8.60 -7.66 14.59
C ARG A 94 8.84 -9.16 14.80
N PRO A 95 8.27 -10.02 13.91
CA PRO A 95 8.55 -11.45 13.94
C PRO A 95 10.04 -11.77 13.95
N CYS A 96 10.84 -11.10 13.11
CA CYS A 96 12.27 -11.29 12.99
C CYS A 96 13.08 -10.93 14.25
N HIS A 97 12.51 -10.22 15.24
CA HIS A 97 13.17 -9.91 16.50
C HIS A 97 12.80 -10.88 17.63
N VAL A 98 11.58 -11.45 17.59
CA VAL A 98 11.02 -12.17 18.74
C VAL A 98 10.71 -13.62 18.46
N LEU A 99 10.57 -14.03 17.20
CA LEU A 99 10.27 -15.40 16.84
C LEU A 99 11.55 -16.15 16.46
N SER A 100 11.62 -17.43 16.85
CA SER A 100 12.68 -18.36 16.41
C SER A 100 12.38 -18.92 15.03
N HIS A 101 13.41 -19.39 14.33
CA HIS A 101 13.30 -20.07 13.03
C HIS A 101 12.55 -19.28 11.94
N VAL A 102 12.74 -17.97 11.91
CA VAL A 102 12.19 -17.11 10.84
C VAL A 102 13.07 -17.23 9.60
N GLU A 103 12.46 -17.62 8.49
CA GLU A 103 13.15 -17.83 7.21
C GLU A 103 13.20 -16.54 6.38
N GLY A 104 14.22 -16.43 5.52
CA GLY A 104 14.30 -15.40 4.46
C GLY A 104 14.44 -13.98 4.94
N ILE A 105 14.84 -13.73 6.19
CA ILE A 105 14.92 -12.39 6.77
C ILE A 105 15.71 -11.45 5.86
N ALA A 106 15.02 -10.43 5.35
CA ALA A 106 15.63 -9.38 4.56
C ALA A 106 15.39 -8.02 5.23
N ASN A 107 16.47 -7.39 5.69
CA ASN A 107 16.44 -6.02 6.25
C ASN A 107 15.41 -5.84 7.39
N CYS A 108 15.54 -6.61 8.47
CA CYS A 108 14.74 -6.41 9.67
C CYS A 108 15.03 -5.03 10.27
N SER A 109 14.09 -4.12 10.17
CA SER A 109 14.20 -2.74 10.68
C SER A 109 14.00 -2.71 12.19
N ASN A 110 14.67 -1.79 12.86
CA ASN A 110 14.49 -1.53 14.30
C ASN A 110 13.15 -0.82 14.64
N SER A 111 12.36 -0.42 13.64
CA SER A 111 11.02 0.15 13.89
C SER A 111 9.99 -0.93 14.20
N PHE A 112 8.92 -0.57 14.91
CA PHE A 112 7.82 -1.47 15.27
C PHE A 112 7.12 -2.11 14.07
N SER A 113 6.42 -3.23 14.31
CA SER A 113 5.80 -4.04 13.28
C SER A 113 4.48 -3.45 12.77
N PHE A 114 3.57 -3.10 13.68
CA PHE A 114 2.20 -2.72 13.35
C PHE A 114 2.03 -1.21 13.14
N PRO A 115 1.31 -0.80 12.11
CA PRO A 115 0.92 -1.55 10.92
C PRO A 115 2.03 -1.61 9.87
N SER A 116 1.84 -2.39 8.80
CA SER A 116 2.80 -2.46 7.69
C SER A 116 2.71 -1.24 6.78
N ASN A 117 3.73 -0.36 6.79
CA ASN A 117 3.76 0.82 5.90
C ASN A 117 3.78 0.45 4.41
N HIS A 118 4.38 -0.69 4.05
CA HIS A 118 4.32 -1.17 2.66
C HIS A 118 2.89 -1.48 2.24
N ALA A 119 2.10 -2.11 3.12
CA ALA A 119 0.70 -2.37 2.85
C ALA A 119 -0.12 -1.07 2.81
N ILE A 120 0.03 -0.16 3.80
CA ILE A 120 -0.69 1.11 3.79
C ILE A 120 -0.45 1.83 2.46
N ASN A 121 0.80 2.05 2.08
CA ASN A 121 1.15 2.84 0.90
C ASN A 121 0.73 2.18 -0.41
N SER A 122 0.92 0.86 -0.56
CA SER A 122 0.53 0.16 -1.78
C SER A 122 -0.99 0.13 -1.97
N PHE A 123 -1.76 -0.07 -0.90
CA PHE A 123 -3.22 -0.03 -0.97
C PHE A 123 -3.77 1.41 -1.11
N THR A 124 -3.14 2.43 -0.52
CA THR A 124 -3.46 3.83 -0.77
C THR A 124 -3.29 4.15 -2.26
N PHE A 125 -2.13 3.81 -2.82
CA PHE A 125 -1.84 4.01 -4.24
C PHE A 125 -2.83 3.25 -5.13
N ALA A 126 -3.03 1.94 -4.91
CA ALA A 126 -3.95 1.13 -5.68
C ALA A 126 -5.36 1.71 -5.65
N THR A 127 -5.86 2.08 -4.49
CA THR A 127 -7.23 2.58 -4.35
C THR A 127 -7.43 3.93 -5.05
N ILE A 128 -6.53 4.90 -4.86
CA ILE A 128 -6.70 6.22 -5.47
C ILE A 128 -6.62 6.15 -7.00
N ILE A 129 -5.71 5.33 -7.55
CA ILE A 129 -5.57 5.17 -9.00
C ILE A 129 -6.77 4.43 -9.60
N THR A 130 -7.24 3.36 -8.96
CA THR A 130 -8.37 2.58 -9.47
C THR A 130 -9.70 3.33 -9.40
N ARG A 131 -9.84 4.27 -8.47
CA ARG A 131 -11.02 5.18 -8.45
C ARG A 131 -11.03 6.14 -9.64
N ALA A 132 -9.87 6.54 -10.13
CA ALA A 132 -9.73 7.39 -11.32
C ALA A 132 -9.74 6.55 -12.62
N TYR A 133 -9.16 5.35 -12.61
CA TYR A 133 -8.97 4.47 -13.77
C TYR A 133 -9.27 3.02 -13.42
N LYS A 134 -10.53 2.61 -13.53
CA LYS A 134 -11.05 1.28 -13.12
C LYS A 134 -10.36 0.09 -13.80
N ASN A 135 -9.93 0.26 -15.05
CA ASN A 135 -9.32 -0.80 -15.84
C ASN A 135 -8.00 -1.34 -15.23
N PHE A 136 -7.34 -0.55 -14.38
CA PHE A 136 -6.12 -0.97 -13.69
C PHE A 136 -6.38 -1.67 -12.34
N ALA A 137 -7.64 -1.83 -11.91
CA ALA A 137 -7.99 -2.33 -10.58
C ALA A 137 -7.34 -3.70 -10.30
N PHE A 138 -7.51 -4.66 -11.20
CA PHE A 138 -6.99 -6.01 -11.01
C PHE A 138 -5.47 -6.01 -10.77
N ILE A 139 -4.71 -5.39 -11.70
CA ILE A 139 -3.24 -5.41 -11.62
C ILE A 139 -2.71 -4.66 -10.38
N LEU A 140 -3.32 -3.53 -10.03
CA LEU A 140 -2.88 -2.71 -8.89
C LEU A 140 -3.16 -3.38 -7.56
N TYR A 141 -4.35 -3.99 -7.38
CA TYR A 141 -4.65 -4.69 -6.13
C TYR A 141 -3.88 -6.01 -6.01
N ILE A 142 -3.66 -6.75 -7.09
CA ILE A 142 -2.78 -7.94 -7.05
C ILE A 142 -1.34 -7.53 -6.70
N SER A 143 -0.84 -6.44 -7.27
CA SER A 143 0.50 -5.92 -6.91
C SER A 143 0.58 -5.52 -5.44
N ALA A 144 -0.44 -4.82 -4.91
CA ALA A 144 -0.50 -4.43 -3.50
C ALA A 144 -0.56 -5.65 -2.56
N LEU A 145 -1.34 -6.68 -2.93
CA LEU A 145 -1.41 -7.96 -2.20
C LEU A 145 -0.07 -8.68 -2.21
N LEU A 146 0.62 -8.76 -3.36
CA LEU A 146 1.94 -9.38 -3.48
C LEU A 146 2.99 -8.63 -2.64
N ILE A 147 2.95 -7.29 -2.63
CA ILE A 147 3.81 -6.49 -1.76
C ILE A 147 3.52 -6.78 -0.29
N GLY A 148 2.25 -6.81 0.11
CA GLY A 148 1.85 -7.17 1.48
C GLY A 148 2.29 -8.58 1.86
N TYR A 149 2.02 -9.57 1.00
CA TYR A 149 2.45 -10.95 1.18
C TYR A 149 3.97 -11.08 1.34
N SER A 150 4.74 -10.36 0.53
CA SER A 150 6.20 -10.37 0.61
C SER A 150 6.72 -9.97 1.99
N ARG A 151 6.00 -9.08 2.72
CA ARG A 151 6.42 -8.63 4.05
C ARG A 151 6.30 -9.72 5.11
N VAL A 152 5.26 -10.56 5.01
CA VAL A 152 5.08 -11.73 5.88
C VAL A 152 6.07 -12.82 5.49
N TYR A 153 6.17 -13.11 4.20
CA TYR A 153 7.09 -14.11 3.66
C TYR A 153 8.56 -13.85 4.02
N LEU A 154 8.98 -12.58 4.02
CA LEU A 154 10.33 -12.15 4.41
C LEU A 154 10.52 -11.98 5.92
N GLY A 155 9.58 -12.41 6.74
CA GLY A 155 9.72 -12.48 8.18
C GLY A 155 9.65 -11.14 8.93
N VAL A 156 9.22 -10.05 8.29
CA VAL A 156 9.30 -8.70 8.88
C VAL A 156 7.99 -8.12 9.39
N HIS A 157 6.85 -8.75 9.07
CA HIS A 157 5.52 -8.37 9.52
C HIS A 157 4.63 -9.59 9.76
N TYR A 158 3.68 -9.46 10.70
CA TYR A 158 2.62 -10.45 10.86
C TYR A 158 1.50 -10.24 9.81
N PRO A 159 0.68 -11.27 9.52
CA PRO A 159 -0.49 -11.12 8.65
C PRO A 159 -1.43 -9.99 9.05
N THR A 160 -1.69 -9.81 10.35
CA THR A 160 -2.56 -8.73 10.85
C THR A 160 -1.98 -7.33 10.65
N ASP A 161 -0.64 -7.16 10.68
CA ASP A 161 0.01 -5.89 10.35
C ASP A 161 -0.28 -5.50 8.89
N VAL A 162 -0.26 -6.48 7.98
CA VAL A 162 -0.52 -6.29 6.56
C VAL A 162 -2.00 -6.03 6.30
N LEU A 163 -2.90 -6.79 6.92
CA LEU A 163 -4.34 -6.60 6.77
C LEU A 163 -4.78 -5.23 7.28
N SER A 164 -4.34 -4.84 8.47
CA SER A 164 -4.64 -3.52 9.04
C SER A 164 -4.07 -2.41 8.16
N GLY A 165 -2.84 -2.58 7.68
CA GLY A 165 -2.23 -1.65 6.72
C GLY A 165 -3.01 -1.54 5.42
N ALA A 166 -3.51 -2.65 4.88
CA ALA A 166 -4.32 -2.68 3.66
C ALA A 166 -5.66 -1.94 3.84
N LEU A 167 -6.35 -2.17 4.96
CA LEU A 167 -7.60 -1.48 5.29
C LEU A 167 -7.41 0.02 5.46
N CYS A 168 -6.41 0.43 6.26
CA CYS A 168 -6.06 1.84 6.42
C CYS A 168 -5.70 2.49 5.08
N GLY A 169 -4.87 1.83 4.29
CA GLY A 169 -4.46 2.30 2.97
C GLY A 169 -5.64 2.45 1.99
N ALA A 170 -6.54 1.48 1.94
CA ALA A 170 -7.74 1.56 1.11
C ALA A 170 -8.65 2.74 1.54
N LEU A 171 -8.83 2.96 2.83
CA LEU A 171 -9.60 4.09 3.35
C LEU A 171 -8.95 5.43 2.98
N ILE A 172 -7.64 5.59 3.23
CA ILE A 172 -6.91 6.83 2.89
C ILE A 172 -6.95 7.07 1.38
N GLY A 173 -6.75 6.03 0.55
CA GLY A 173 -6.83 6.16 -0.91
C GLY A 173 -8.23 6.57 -1.40
N TYR A 174 -9.28 6.04 -0.78
CA TYR A 174 -10.66 6.45 -1.08
C TYR A 174 -10.91 7.92 -0.72
N MET A 175 -10.48 8.33 0.48
CA MET A 175 -10.59 9.73 0.92
C MET A 175 -9.73 10.65 0.05
N GLY A 176 -8.51 10.22 -0.31
CA GLY A 176 -7.61 10.93 -1.21
C GLY A 176 -8.22 11.19 -2.58
N TYR A 177 -8.88 10.19 -3.16
CA TYR A 177 -9.64 10.38 -4.40
C TYR A 177 -10.77 11.38 -4.22
N LYS A 178 -11.62 11.21 -3.19
CA LYS A 178 -12.82 12.02 -2.99
C LYS A 178 -12.51 13.47 -2.62
N TYR A 179 -11.55 13.69 -1.72
CA TYR A 179 -11.32 15.02 -1.14
C TYR A 179 -10.14 15.78 -1.78
N PHE A 180 -9.10 15.07 -2.25
CA PHE A 180 -7.95 15.73 -2.86
C PHE A 180 -8.05 15.72 -4.38
N TYR A 181 -8.18 14.55 -5.01
CA TYR A 181 -8.16 14.48 -6.47
C TYR A 181 -9.30 15.27 -7.10
N LEU A 182 -10.56 15.04 -6.69
CA LEU A 182 -11.70 15.74 -7.27
C LEU A 182 -11.65 17.25 -7.02
N LYS A 183 -11.16 17.68 -5.86
CA LYS A 183 -11.03 19.10 -5.53
C LYS A 183 -9.94 19.78 -6.38
N ILE A 184 -8.73 19.18 -6.47
CA ILE A 184 -7.63 19.69 -7.27
C ILE A 184 -8.03 19.74 -8.75
N LEU A 185 -8.68 18.68 -9.25
CA LEU A 185 -9.17 18.65 -10.62
C LEU A 185 -10.21 19.76 -10.89
N GLY A 186 -11.11 20.02 -9.94
CA GLY A 186 -12.07 21.12 -10.02
C GLY A 186 -11.39 22.49 -10.10
N LEU A 187 -10.36 22.73 -9.27
CA LEU A 187 -9.56 23.95 -9.31
C LEU A 187 -8.85 24.14 -10.66
N PHE A 188 -8.30 23.08 -11.23
CA PHE A 188 -7.66 23.13 -12.54
C PHE A 188 -8.65 23.43 -13.66
N LYS A 189 -9.85 22.85 -13.62
CA LYS A 189 -10.93 23.16 -14.59
C LYS A 189 -11.33 24.61 -14.57
N ASN A 190 -11.47 25.20 -13.38
CA ASN A 190 -11.84 26.60 -13.25
C ASN A 190 -10.73 27.55 -13.72
N LYS A 191 -9.45 27.21 -13.46
CA LYS A 191 -8.32 28.07 -13.80
C LYS A 191 -7.84 27.89 -15.24
N PHE A 192 -8.00 26.71 -15.83
CA PHE A 192 -7.51 26.34 -17.17
C PHE A 192 -8.60 25.61 -17.99
N PRO A 193 -9.75 26.26 -18.28
CA PRO A 193 -10.90 25.59 -18.88
C PRO A 193 -10.60 25.02 -20.28
N THR A 194 -9.78 25.70 -21.08
CA THR A 194 -9.39 25.26 -22.43
C THR A 194 -8.59 23.95 -22.43
N LEU A 195 -7.63 23.79 -21.51
CA LEU A 195 -6.78 22.59 -21.41
C LEU A 195 -7.56 21.38 -20.91
N THR A 196 -8.49 21.59 -19.95
CA THR A 196 -9.27 20.50 -19.37
C THR A 196 -10.42 20.03 -20.26
N ASN A 197 -11.01 20.90 -21.09
CA ASN A 197 -12.09 20.54 -22.01
C ASN A 197 -11.56 19.73 -23.20
N HIS A 198 -10.36 20.00 -23.70
CA HIS A 198 -9.74 19.21 -24.77
C HIS A 198 -9.51 17.75 -24.33
N GLU A 199 -9.07 17.55 -23.08
CA GLU A 199 -8.88 16.21 -22.50
C GLU A 199 -10.21 15.44 -22.28
N LEU A 200 -11.33 16.15 -22.09
CA LEU A 200 -12.66 15.55 -21.95
C LEU A 200 -13.21 15.03 -23.28
N VAL A 201 -12.91 15.72 -24.36
CA VAL A 201 -13.31 15.31 -25.73
C VAL A 201 -12.51 14.09 -26.19
N GLU A 202 -11.19 14.09 -25.99
CA GLU A 202 -10.32 12.96 -26.36
C GLU A 202 -10.70 11.66 -25.61
N THR A 203 -11.10 11.75 -24.32
CA THR A 203 -11.54 10.57 -23.55
C THR A 203 -12.90 10.04 -23.97
N LYS A 204 -13.79 10.86 -24.54
CA LYS A 204 -15.07 10.38 -25.09
C LYS A 204 -14.90 9.65 -26.42
N ILE A 205 -13.94 10.09 -27.25
CA ILE A 205 -13.65 9.48 -28.56
C ILE A 205 -12.91 8.12 -28.38
N SER A 206 -12.07 7.99 -27.36
CA SER A 206 -11.31 6.75 -27.08
C SER A 206 -12.11 5.63 -26.41
N ASN A 207 -13.34 5.89 -25.96
CA ASN A 207 -14.21 4.92 -25.28
C ASN A 207 -15.38 4.43 -26.17
N HIS A 208 -15.37 4.77 -27.46
CA HIS A 208 -16.18 4.21 -28.53
C HIS A 208 -15.30 3.41 -29.50
#